data_1f153db3269add4bf94be2367523a126
#
_entry.id   1f153db3269add4bf94be2367523a126
#
_cell.length_a   1.000
_cell.length_b   1.000
_cell.length_c   1.000
_cell.angle_alpha   90.00
_cell.angle_beta   90.00
_cell.angle_gamma   90.00
#
_symmetry.space_group_name_H-M   'P 1'
#
loop_
_entity.id
_entity.type
_entity.pdbx_description
1 polymer ?
#
loop_
_entity_poly.entity_id
_entity_poly.type
_entity_poly.pdbx_seq_one_letter_code
_entity_poly.pdbx_strand_id
1 'polypeptide(L)'
;MLKPSQRRQMNTWLKRAMRLGERIGDFAVRITMHRSGKAIHIEADVKNSRGAVAFRSRQNDWQDAVREIVRMLTAHLHDQLIHPA
;
A
#
# COMPACT_ATOMS: atom_id res chain seq x y z
N MET A 1 6.23 0.89 16.03
CA MET A 1 6.98 1.84 15.20
C MET A 1 6.19 3.12 14.93
N LEU A 2 4.95 3.04 14.49
CA LEU A 2 4.12 4.22 14.29
C LEU A 2 3.32 4.55 15.54
N LYS A 3 3.19 5.86 15.81
CA LYS A 3 2.31 6.35 16.86
C LYS A 3 0.85 6.12 16.42
N PRO A 4 -0.12 6.04 17.37
CA PRO A 4 -1.53 5.81 16.99
C PRO A 4 -2.08 6.84 15.99
N SER A 5 -1.68 8.12 16.13
CA SER A 5 -2.10 9.15 15.17
C SER A 5 -1.54 8.90 13.77
N GLN A 6 -0.31 8.40 13.68
CA GLN A 6 0.32 8.08 12.41
C GLN A 6 -0.34 6.87 11.76
N ARG A 7 -0.72 5.87 12.56
CA ARG A 7 -1.45 4.71 12.05
C ARG A 7 -2.81 5.11 11.47
N ARG A 8 -3.52 6.01 12.15
CA ARG A 8 -4.81 6.51 11.67
C ARG A 8 -4.65 7.26 10.35
N GLN A 9 -3.60 8.07 10.24
CA GLN A 9 -3.33 8.79 9.01
C GLN A 9 -2.99 7.84 7.86
N MET A 10 -2.17 6.83 8.11
CA MET A 10 -1.85 5.81 7.13
C MET A 10 -3.10 5.06 6.67
N ASN A 11 -3.96 4.66 7.63
CA ASN A 11 -5.20 3.97 7.32
C ASN A 11 -6.14 4.84 6.48
N THR A 12 -6.18 6.14 6.74
CA THR A 12 -6.98 7.07 5.95
C THR A 12 -6.48 7.11 4.50
N TRP A 13 -5.17 7.17 4.30
CA TRP A 13 -4.58 7.18 2.96
C TRP A 13 -4.80 5.85 2.23
N LEU A 14 -4.74 4.73 2.95
CA LEU A 14 -4.95 3.41 2.35
C LEU A 14 -6.41 3.12 2.04
N LYS A 15 -7.33 3.80 2.70
CA LYS A 15 -8.77 3.54 2.57
C LYS A 15 -9.26 3.59 1.13
N ARG A 16 -8.77 4.55 0.36
CA ARG A 16 -9.14 4.70 -1.05
C ARG A 16 -8.68 3.50 -1.87
N ALA A 17 -7.45 3.06 -1.64
CA ALA A 17 -6.91 1.88 -2.31
C ALA A 17 -7.69 0.62 -1.92
N MET A 18 -8.06 0.51 -0.64
CA MET A 18 -8.85 -0.62 -0.15
C MET A 18 -10.21 -0.69 -0.84
N ARG A 19 -10.86 0.45 -1.05
CA ARG A 19 -12.14 0.51 -1.75
C ARG A 19 -12.01 0.05 -3.20
N LEU A 20 -10.92 0.44 -3.88
CA LEU A 20 -10.66 -0.03 -5.22
C LEU A 20 -10.46 -1.54 -5.26
N GLY A 21 -9.73 -2.08 -4.29
CA GLY A 21 -9.49 -3.51 -4.19
C GLY A 21 -10.79 -4.30 -4.00
N GLU A 22 -11.70 -3.80 -3.17
CA GLU A 22 -13.00 -4.43 -2.93
C GLU A 22 -13.83 -4.55 -4.21
N ARG A 23 -13.67 -3.61 -5.13
CA ARG A 23 -14.38 -3.63 -6.42
C ARG A 23 -13.84 -4.70 -7.36
N ILE A 24 -12.61 -5.13 -7.17
CA ILE A 24 -12.00 -6.18 -7.98
C ILE A 24 -12.43 -7.57 -7.49
N GLY A 25 -12.74 -7.67 -6.21
CA GLY A 25 -13.12 -8.93 -5.56
C GLY A 25 -12.27 -9.19 -4.33
N ASP A 26 -12.13 -10.45 -3.97
CA ASP A 26 -11.34 -10.84 -2.81
C ASP A 26 -9.88 -10.39 -2.97
N PHE A 27 -9.37 -9.67 -1.98
CA PHE A 27 -7.97 -9.28 -1.97
C PHE A 27 -7.48 -9.11 -0.55
N ALA A 28 -6.18 -9.22 -0.38
CA ALA A 28 -5.52 -9.01 0.89
C ALA A 28 -4.31 -8.12 0.68
N VAL A 29 -4.09 -7.20 1.61
CA VAL A 29 -2.93 -6.31 1.61
C VAL A 29 -2.21 -6.48 2.93
N ARG A 30 -0.92 -6.75 2.86
CA ARG A 30 -0.06 -6.83 4.04
C ARG A 30 1.00 -5.74 3.95
N ILE A 31 1.04 -4.88 4.94
CA ILE A 31 2.01 -3.79 5.01
C ILE A 31 3.06 -4.13 6.06
N THR A 32 4.31 -4.15 5.66
CA THR A 32 5.44 -4.35 6.57
C THR A 32 6.31 -3.10 6.54
N MET A 33 6.71 -2.61 7.70
CA MET A 33 7.52 -1.42 7.82
C MET A 33 8.68 -1.67 8.75
N HIS A 34 9.88 -1.24 8.37
CA HIS A 34 11.04 -1.29 9.26
C HIS A 34 11.94 -0.08 9.00
N ARG A 35 12.74 0.25 9.98
CA ARG A 35 13.69 1.35 9.91
C ARG A 35 15.11 0.80 9.79
N SER A 36 15.89 1.41 8.88
CA SER A 36 17.31 1.11 8.74
C SER A 36 18.06 2.45 8.70
N GLY A 37 18.76 2.80 9.79
CA GLY A 37 19.37 4.11 9.91
C GLY A 37 18.33 5.22 9.86
N LYS A 38 18.49 6.15 8.93
CA LYS A 38 17.53 7.24 8.73
C LYS A 38 16.44 6.89 7.73
N ALA A 39 16.56 5.73 7.07
CA ALA A 39 15.62 5.34 6.04
C ALA A 39 14.48 4.50 6.62
N ILE A 40 13.29 4.67 6.08
CA ILE A 40 12.12 3.86 6.39
C ILE A 40 11.80 3.04 5.16
N HIS A 41 11.73 1.73 5.35
CA HIS A 41 11.40 0.77 4.30
C HIS A 41 9.98 0.28 4.53
N ILE A 42 9.15 0.39 3.49
CA ILE A 42 7.80 -0.15 3.53
C ILE A 42 7.66 -1.14 2.39
N GLU A 43 7.06 -2.28 2.69
CA GLU A 43 6.71 -3.28 1.70
C GLU A 43 5.22 -3.56 1.81
N ALA A 44 4.54 -3.53 0.67
CA ALA A 44 3.12 -3.84 0.58
C ALA A 44 2.96 -5.08 -0.30
N ASP A 45 2.48 -6.16 0.30
CA ASP A 45 2.16 -7.39 -0.42
C ASP A 45 0.68 -7.40 -0.72
N VAL A 46 0.33 -7.49 -1.99
CA VAL A 46 -1.06 -7.47 -2.45
C VAL A 46 -1.36 -8.80 -3.13
N LYS A 47 -2.40 -9.46 -2.68
CA LYS A 47 -2.83 -10.74 -3.25
C LYS A 47 -4.32 -10.68 -3.55
N ASN A 48 -4.68 -11.08 -4.77
CA ASN A 48 -6.08 -11.20 -5.17
C ASN A 48 -6.23 -12.42 -6.11
N SER A 49 -7.42 -12.59 -6.66
CA SER A 49 -7.71 -13.71 -7.54
C SER A 49 -6.87 -13.73 -8.82
N ARG A 50 -6.25 -12.59 -9.18
CA ARG A 50 -5.44 -12.47 -10.39
C ARG A 50 -3.95 -12.70 -10.14
N GLY A 51 -3.56 -12.88 -8.88
CA GLY A 51 -2.18 -13.13 -8.54
C GLY A 51 -1.70 -12.30 -7.35
N ALA A 52 -0.39 -12.19 -7.20
CA ALA A 52 0.24 -11.48 -6.10
C ALA A 52 1.30 -10.53 -6.65
N VAL A 53 1.43 -9.38 -5.99
CA VAL A 53 2.44 -8.38 -6.33
C VAL A 53 2.93 -7.73 -5.05
N ALA A 54 4.19 -7.31 -5.04
CA ALA A 54 4.78 -6.60 -3.91
C ALA A 54 5.28 -5.24 -4.38
N PHE A 55 5.03 -4.22 -3.58
CA PHE A 55 5.56 -2.88 -3.79
C PHE A 55 6.49 -2.53 -2.64
N ARG A 56 7.55 -1.82 -2.94
CA ARG A 56 8.52 -1.40 -1.94
C ARG A 56 8.79 0.09 -2.08
N SER A 57 8.98 0.74 -0.93
CA SER A 57 9.35 2.15 -0.87
C SER A 57 10.43 2.34 0.17
N ARG A 58 11.39 3.22 -0.12
CA ARG A 58 12.44 3.60 0.79
C ARG A 58 12.55 5.12 0.80
N GLN A 59 12.25 5.73 1.93
CA GLN A 59 12.28 7.17 2.10
C GLN A 59 12.84 7.51 3.47
N ASN A 60 13.28 8.76 3.65
CA ASN A 60 13.74 9.22 4.96
C ASN A 60 12.59 9.64 5.86
N ASP A 61 11.42 9.88 5.28
CA ASP A 61 10.21 10.26 5.99
C ASP A 61 9.15 9.19 5.79
N TRP A 62 8.50 8.76 6.90
CA TRP A 62 7.47 7.73 6.84
C TRP A 62 6.26 8.17 6.00
N GLN A 63 5.93 9.47 6.02
CA GLN A 63 4.80 9.97 5.23
C GLN A 63 5.07 9.82 3.73
N ASP A 64 6.27 10.18 3.30
CA ASP A 64 6.66 10.03 1.90
C ASP A 64 6.67 8.57 1.47
N ALA A 65 7.14 7.69 2.36
CA ALA A 65 7.17 6.26 2.08
C ALA A 65 5.75 5.69 1.93
N VAL A 66 4.85 6.06 2.84
CA VAL A 66 3.46 5.60 2.76
C VAL A 66 2.76 6.15 1.53
N ARG A 67 2.95 7.43 1.22
CA ARG A 67 2.35 8.04 0.02
C ARG A 67 2.80 7.36 -1.26
N GLU A 68 4.07 7.00 -1.33
CA GLU A 68 4.59 6.28 -2.50
C GLU A 68 3.94 4.92 -2.63
N ILE A 69 3.82 4.17 -1.53
CA ILE A 69 3.17 2.86 -1.53
C ILE A 69 1.69 2.99 -1.92
N VAL A 70 0.98 3.97 -1.37
CA VAL A 70 -0.44 4.19 -1.68
C VAL A 70 -0.60 4.52 -3.17
N ARG A 71 0.28 5.36 -3.71
CA ARG A 71 0.24 5.73 -5.12
C ARG A 71 0.44 4.51 -6.02
N MET A 72 1.44 3.69 -5.71
CA MET A 72 1.72 2.49 -6.50
C MET A 72 0.59 1.48 -6.41
N LEU A 73 0.07 1.27 -5.21
CA LEU A 73 -1.04 0.34 -4.98
C LEU A 73 -2.30 0.81 -5.71
N THR A 74 -2.64 2.09 -5.59
CA THR A 74 -3.81 2.67 -6.24
C THR A 74 -3.72 2.55 -7.76
N ALA A 75 -2.55 2.85 -8.32
CA ALA A 75 -2.34 2.74 -9.75
C ALA A 75 -2.48 1.29 -10.22
N HIS A 76 -1.94 0.34 -9.47
CA HIS A 76 -2.04 -1.07 -9.81
C HIS A 76 -3.48 -1.58 -9.79
N LEU A 77 -4.22 -1.24 -8.75
CA LEU A 77 -5.62 -1.65 -8.62
C LEU A 77 -6.50 -0.98 -9.67
N HIS A 78 -6.25 0.29 -9.95
CA HIS A 78 -6.98 1.02 -10.99
C HIS A 78 -6.74 0.38 -12.37
N ASP A 79 -5.50 0.01 -12.66
CA ASP A 79 -5.15 -0.67 -13.89
C ASP A 79 -5.89 -2.00 -14.03
N GLN A 80 -6.00 -2.77 -12.95
CA GLN A 80 -6.74 -4.03 -12.94
C GLN A 80 -8.24 -3.83 -13.20
N LEU A 81 -8.81 -2.70 -12.76
CA LEU A 81 -10.21 -2.38 -13.02
C LEU A 81 -10.46 -1.97 -14.47
N ILE A 82 -9.52 -1.24 -15.07
CA ILE A 82 -9.65 -0.75 -16.45
C ILE A 82 -9.33 -1.86 -17.45
N HIS A 83 -8.36 -2.71 -17.12
CA HIS A 83 -7.92 -3.80 -17.99
C HIS A 83 -8.18 -5.15 -17.33
N PRO A 84 -9.43 -5.56 -17.20
CA PRO A 84 -9.74 -6.88 -16.67
C PRO A 84 -9.20 -7.95 -17.62
N ALA A 85 -8.37 -8.81 -17.10
CA ALA A 85 -7.76 -9.86 -17.90
C ALA A 85 -8.80 -10.86 -18.41
#